data_1f3b5afa14f439db555d52100a8c498e
#
_entry.id   1f3b5afa14f439db555d52100a8c498e
#
_cell.length_a   1.000
_cell.length_b   1.000
_cell.length_c   1.000
_cell.angle_alpha   90.00
_cell.angle_beta   90.00
_cell.angle_gamma   90.00
#
_symmetry.space_group_name_H-M   'P 1'
#
loop_
_entity.id
_entity.type
_entity.pdbx_description
1 polymer ?
#
loop_
_entity_poly.entity_id
_entity_poly.type
_entity_poly.pdbx_seq_one_letter_code
_entity_poly.pdbx_strand_id
1 'polypeptide(L)'
;MPSYESEAHAYTNGASTGSRGPGGYGVVISWKGKTEEISGGEQDTTNLRMELTAACVALETIDQGHVVTVYSDSSYLVNCMRRGWYKKWQENGWLNNRKERVANRDLWERLLQAAQYHQEVQWRKVRGHSKTGGPHKSGNDRADELAVDAKQGAARQQPPPSP
;
A
#
# COMPACT_ATOMS: atom_id res chain seq x y z
N MET A 1 -18.74 11.63 17.79
CA MET A 1 -18.42 10.31 17.23
C MET A 1 -18.51 10.37 15.71
N PRO A 2 -17.44 9.96 15.02
CA PRO A 2 -17.59 9.82 13.58
C PRO A 2 -18.65 8.75 13.28
N SER A 3 -19.57 9.05 12.38
CA SER A 3 -20.54 8.07 11.95
C SER A 3 -19.82 7.02 11.11
N TYR A 4 -20.39 5.82 11.01
CA TYR A 4 -19.87 4.77 10.14
C TYR A 4 -19.69 5.28 8.70
N GLU A 5 -20.54 6.20 8.27
CA GLU A 5 -20.49 6.81 6.94
C GLU A 5 -19.24 7.66 6.70
N SER A 6 -18.56 8.11 7.78
CA SER A 6 -17.35 8.91 7.65
C SER A 6 -16.08 8.07 7.58
N GLU A 7 -16.17 6.74 7.70
CA GLU A 7 -15.04 5.84 7.61
C GLU A 7 -14.80 5.40 6.17
N ALA A 8 -13.55 5.49 5.75
CA ALA A 8 -13.13 4.98 4.46
C ALA A 8 -12.37 3.67 4.64
N HIS A 9 -12.54 2.75 3.72
CA HIS A 9 -11.85 1.47 3.71
C HIS A 9 -11.02 1.37 2.44
N ALA A 10 -9.73 1.15 2.58
CA ALA A 10 -8.82 1.05 1.45
C ALA A 10 -8.13 -0.32 1.44
N TYR A 11 -8.37 -1.08 0.38
CA TYR A 11 -7.71 -2.37 0.15
C TYR A 11 -6.53 -2.12 -0.76
N THR A 12 -5.33 -2.49 -0.33
CA THR A 12 -4.10 -2.17 -1.04
C THR A 12 -3.29 -3.43 -1.32
N ASN A 13 -2.65 -3.48 -2.46
CA ASN A 13 -1.79 -4.60 -2.81
C ASN A 13 -0.67 -4.15 -3.75
N GLY A 14 0.43 -4.92 -3.74
CA GLY A 14 1.56 -4.69 -4.62
C GLY A 14 2.10 -6.01 -5.13
N ALA A 15 2.65 -5.99 -6.31
CA ALA A 15 3.23 -7.17 -6.95
C ALA A 15 4.45 -6.75 -7.76
N SER A 16 5.48 -7.60 -7.79
CA SER A 16 6.63 -7.38 -8.65
C SER A 16 7.12 -8.68 -9.26
N THR A 17 7.92 -8.57 -10.30
CA THR A 17 8.52 -9.73 -10.97
C THR A 17 9.86 -10.03 -10.27
N GLY A 18 9.94 -11.21 -9.62
CA GLY A 18 11.12 -11.61 -8.88
C GLY A 18 11.44 -10.66 -7.71
N SER A 19 12.70 -10.57 -7.35
CA SER A 19 13.15 -9.71 -6.26
C SER A 19 13.20 -8.23 -6.66
N ARG A 20 13.36 -7.96 -7.94
CA ARG A 20 13.33 -6.62 -8.51
C ARG A 20 13.03 -6.71 -10.01
N GLY A 21 12.16 -5.85 -10.49
CA GLY A 21 11.77 -5.82 -11.90
C GLY A 21 10.45 -5.08 -12.08
N PRO A 22 9.73 -5.32 -13.18
CA PRO A 22 8.41 -4.70 -13.36
C PRO A 22 7.48 -5.06 -12.23
N GLY A 23 6.72 -4.07 -11.77
CA GLY A 23 5.74 -4.26 -10.71
C GLY A 23 4.54 -3.37 -10.87
N GLY A 24 3.54 -3.60 -10.03
CA GLY A 24 2.32 -2.81 -10.03
C GLY A 24 1.70 -2.76 -8.66
N TYR A 25 0.85 -1.77 -8.47
CA TYR A 25 0.04 -1.64 -7.26
C TYR A 25 -1.43 -1.52 -7.62
N GLY A 26 -2.27 -1.92 -6.67
CA GLY A 26 -3.71 -1.79 -6.80
C GLY A 26 -4.32 -1.28 -5.51
N VAL A 27 -5.33 -0.43 -5.64
CA VAL A 27 -6.05 0.17 -4.52
C VAL A 27 -7.54 0.13 -4.83
N VAL A 28 -8.32 -0.32 -3.85
CA VAL A 28 -9.78 -0.27 -3.92
C VAL A 28 -10.27 0.50 -2.71
N ILE A 29 -10.91 1.62 -2.93
CA ILE A 29 -11.42 2.48 -1.85
C ILE A 29 -12.93 2.36 -1.80
N SER A 30 -13.47 2.04 -0.63
CA SER A 30 -14.90 2.02 -0.37
C SER A 30 -15.23 3.12 0.63
N TRP A 31 -16.06 4.08 0.22
CA TRP A 31 -16.41 5.23 1.04
C TRP A 31 -17.76 5.80 0.60
N LYS A 32 -18.63 6.02 1.58
CA LYS A 32 -19.95 6.61 1.34
C LYS A 32 -20.75 5.89 0.24
N GLY A 33 -20.69 4.56 0.23
CA GLY A 33 -21.42 3.74 -0.74
C GLY A 33 -20.82 3.76 -2.14
N LYS A 34 -19.66 4.39 -2.33
CA LYS A 34 -18.96 4.45 -3.62
C LYS A 34 -17.70 3.62 -3.55
N THR A 35 -17.31 3.06 -4.68
CA THR A 35 -16.08 2.30 -4.82
C THR A 35 -15.21 2.95 -5.89
N GLU A 36 -13.95 3.20 -5.56
CA GLU A 36 -12.97 3.75 -6.49
C GLU A 36 -11.80 2.78 -6.61
N GLU A 37 -11.34 2.55 -7.84
CA GLU A 37 -10.21 1.67 -8.13
C GLU A 37 -9.08 2.48 -8.73
N ILE A 38 -7.86 2.26 -8.23
CA ILE A 38 -6.66 2.94 -8.70
C ILE A 38 -5.57 1.90 -8.88
N SER A 39 -4.78 2.02 -9.92
CA SER A 39 -3.65 1.14 -10.14
C SER A 39 -2.54 1.89 -10.86
N GLY A 40 -1.33 1.35 -10.81
CA GLY A 40 -0.19 1.89 -11.52
C GLY A 40 0.94 0.90 -11.52
N GLY A 41 1.88 1.07 -12.45
CA GLY A 41 3.02 0.18 -12.59
C GLY A 41 4.33 0.93 -12.70
N GLU A 42 5.41 0.23 -12.38
CA GLU A 42 6.77 0.71 -12.53
C GLU A 42 7.62 -0.38 -13.17
N GLN A 43 8.59 0.02 -14.00
CA GLN A 43 9.42 -0.94 -14.73
C GLN A 43 10.53 -1.54 -13.88
N ASP A 44 10.96 -0.83 -12.83
CA ASP A 44 12.05 -1.27 -11.96
C ASP A 44 11.69 -1.00 -10.50
N THR A 45 11.15 -2.01 -9.83
CA THR A 45 10.63 -1.86 -8.47
C THR A 45 10.71 -3.18 -7.71
N THR A 46 10.23 -3.16 -6.47
CA THR A 46 10.16 -4.35 -5.61
C THR A 46 8.74 -4.53 -5.09
N ASN A 47 8.46 -5.71 -4.56
CA ASN A 47 7.17 -6.00 -3.93
C ASN A 47 6.85 -4.99 -2.83
N LEU A 48 7.81 -4.77 -1.91
CA LEU A 48 7.60 -3.84 -0.80
C LEU A 48 7.36 -2.41 -1.28
N ARG A 49 8.10 -1.94 -2.30
CA ARG A 49 7.87 -0.61 -2.86
C ARG A 49 6.45 -0.47 -3.39
N MET A 50 5.94 -1.50 -4.05
CA MET A 50 4.57 -1.47 -4.60
C MET A 50 3.52 -1.52 -3.48
N GLU A 51 3.76 -2.31 -2.44
CA GLU A 51 2.89 -2.32 -1.26
C GLU A 51 2.83 -0.94 -0.60
N LEU A 52 3.98 -0.31 -0.41
CA LEU A 52 4.06 1.03 0.17
C LEU A 52 3.40 2.09 -0.72
N THR A 53 3.63 1.99 -2.03
CA THR A 53 3.04 2.93 -2.99
C THR A 53 1.51 2.83 -2.97
N ALA A 54 0.97 1.62 -2.91
CA ALA A 54 -0.48 1.42 -2.81
C ALA A 54 -1.05 2.11 -1.58
N ALA A 55 -0.41 1.96 -0.42
CA ALA A 55 -0.85 2.61 0.81
C ALA A 55 -0.77 4.14 0.70
N CYS A 56 0.31 4.67 0.13
CA CYS A 56 0.46 6.12 -0.09
C CYS A 56 -0.66 6.66 -0.98
N VAL A 57 -0.89 6.00 -2.11
CA VAL A 57 -1.93 6.43 -3.06
C VAL A 57 -3.31 6.40 -2.41
N ALA A 58 -3.61 5.37 -1.62
CA ALA A 58 -4.88 5.27 -0.92
C ALA A 58 -5.10 6.46 0.00
N LEU A 59 -4.11 6.76 0.85
CA LEU A 59 -4.23 7.86 1.82
C LEU A 59 -4.21 9.24 1.15
N GLU A 60 -3.52 9.37 0.02
CA GLU A 60 -3.49 10.63 -0.73
C GLU A 60 -4.79 10.88 -1.50
N THR A 61 -5.51 9.83 -1.86
CA THR A 61 -6.74 9.91 -2.66
C THR A 61 -7.95 10.22 -1.79
N ILE A 62 -8.02 9.64 -0.59
CA ILE A 62 -9.14 9.84 0.32
C ILE A 62 -9.09 11.27 0.88
N ASP A 63 -10.23 11.96 0.93
CA ASP A 63 -10.33 13.32 1.45
C ASP A 63 -9.79 13.40 2.89
N GLN A 64 -9.22 14.56 3.22
CA GLN A 64 -8.60 14.81 4.53
C GLN A 64 -9.65 14.80 5.66
N GLY A 65 -9.17 14.47 6.86
CA GLY A 65 -9.98 14.61 8.07
C GLY A 65 -10.91 13.44 8.37
N HIS A 66 -10.71 12.29 7.75
CA HIS A 66 -11.54 11.11 7.95
C HIS A 66 -10.80 10.01 8.70
N VAL A 67 -11.56 9.06 9.23
CA VAL A 67 -11.03 7.80 9.75
C VAL A 67 -10.87 6.86 8.57
N VAL A 68 -9.67 6.33 8.37
CA VAL A 68 -9.35 5.44 7.26
C VAL A 68 -8.80 4.14 7.79
N THR A 69 -9.33 3.02 7.31
CA THR A 69 -8.77 1.70 7.58
C THR A 69 -8.07 1.21 6.31
N VAL A 70 -6.78 0.92 6.41
CA VAL A 70 -5.98 0.37 5.32
C VAL A 70 -5.80 -1.13 5.55
N TYR A 71 -6.18 -1.92 4.55
CA TYR A 71 -6.05 -3.38 4.56
C TYR A 71 -4.90 -3.76 3.65
N SER A 72 -3.96 -4.55 4.16
CA SER A 72 -2.80 -5.02 3.40
C SER A 72 -2.45 -6.44 3.83
N ASP A 73 -1.95 -7.25 2.90
CA ASP A 73 -1.41 -8.57 3.23
C ASP A 73 0.08 -8.52 3.61
N SER A 74 0.69 -7.35 3.55
CA SER A 74 2.09 -7.15 3.94
C SER A 74 2.21 -7.04 5.46
N SER A 75 2.72 -8.08 6.11
CA SER A 75 2.98 -8.06 7.55
C SER A 75 3.96 -6.95 7.93
N TYR A 76 5.00 -6.75 7.11
CA TYR A 76 6.02 -5.75 7.38
C TYR A 76 5.44 -4.34 7.43
N LEU A 77 4.62 -3.98 6.44
CA LEU A 77 3.97 -2.68 6.38
C LEU A 77 3.03 -2.49 7.58
N VAL A 78 2.12 -3.44 7.80
CA VAL A 78 1.12 -3.35 8.87
C VAL A 78 1.80 -3.26 10.24
N ASN A 79 2.81 -4.10 10.49
CA ASN A 79 3.51 -4.10 11.77
C ASN A 79 4.32 -2.82 11.98
N CYS A 80 4.97 -2.30 10.95
CA CYS A 80 5.70 -1.04 11.06
C CYS A 80 4.78 0.08 11.51
N MET A 81 3.61 0.18 10.89
CA MET A 81 2.66 1.25 11.20
C MET A 81 1.97 1.05 12.55
N ARG A 82 1.57 -0.18 12.87
CA ARG A 82 0.90 -0.47 14.13
C ARG A 82 1.82 -0.38 15.34
N ARG A 83 3.07 -0.84 15.20
CA ARG A 83 4.05 -0.86 16.31
C ARG A 83 4.89 0.41 16.37
N GLY A 84 4.78 1.26 15.35
CA GLY A 84 5.47 2.53 15.33
C GLY A 84 6.98 2.44 15.12
N TRP A 85 7.47 1.43 14.37
CA TRP A 85 8.90 1.29 14.08
C TRP A 85 9.49 2.56 13.45
N TYR A 86 8.69 3.25 12.65
CA TYR A 86 9.11 4.48 11.98
C TYR A 86 9.52 5.59 12.97
N LYS A 87 8.97 5.57 14.19
CA LYS A 87 9.32 6.58 15.20
C LYS A 87 10.78 6.47 15.58
N LYS A 88 11.28 5.25 15.77
CA LYS A 88 12.68 4.99 16.07
C LYS A 88 13.57 5.39 14.89
N TRP A 89 13.14 5.08 13.69
CA TRP A 89 13.89 5.47 12.48
C TRP A 89 14.01 6.98 12.37
N GLN A 90 12.94 7.72 12.64
CA GLN A 90 12.97 9.18 12.60
C GLN A 90 13.92 9.77 13.63
N GLU A 91 14.04 9.14 14.79
CA GLU A 91 14.91 9.60 15.88
C GLU A 91 16.38 9.30 15.61
N ASN A 92 16.69 8.21 14.91
CA ASN A 92 18.08 7.75 14.76
C ASN A 92 18.65 7.97 13.36
N GLY A 93 17.98 8.75 12.53
CA GLY A 93 18.47 9.04 11.17
C GLY A 93 18.17 7.95 10.15
N TRP A 94 17.08 7.22 10.35
CA TRP A 94 16.60 6.17 9.44
C TRP A 94 17.56 4.98 9.34
N LEU A 95 17.97 4.49 10.51
CA LEU A 95 18.79 3.30 10.63
C LEU A 95 17.99 2.17 11.24
N ASN A 96 18.18 0.96 10.72
CA ASN A 96 17.56 -0.25 11.26
C ASN A 96 18.36 -0.77 12.48
N ASN A 97 17.94 -1.92 13.04
CA ASN A 97 18.59 -2.50 14.20
C ASN A 97 20.05 -2.90 13.95
N ARG A 98 20.45 -3.08 12.71
CA ARG A 98 21.82 -3.40 12.31
C ARG A 98 22.63 -2.15 11.97
N LYS A 99 22.10 -0.97 12.24
CA LYS A 99 22.69 0.33 11.91
C LYS A 99 22.90 0.53 10.41
N GLU A 100 22.10 -0.17 9.60
CA GLU A 100 22.06 0.00 8.16
C GLU A 100 20.92 0.94 7.79
N ARG A 101 21.03 1.61 6.65
CA ARG A 101 19.99 2.52 6.16
C ARG A 101 18.68 1.75 5.93
N VAL A 102 17.58 2.30 6.43
CA VAL A 102 16.25 1.73 6.19
C VAL A 102 15.93 1.87 4.70
N ALA A 103 15.59 0.75 4.07
CA ALA A 103 15.23 0.75 2.66
C ALA A 103 13.90 1.47 2.45
N ASN A 104 13.75 2.11 1.28
CA ASN A 104 12.51 2.75 0.87
C ASN A 104 12.09 3.94 1.74
N ARG A 105 13.07 4.65 2.31
CA ARG A 105 12.81 5.82 3.14
C ARG A 105 11.91 6.83 2.43
N ASP A 106 12.09 7.03 1.14
CA ASP A 106 11.28 7.94 0.33
C ASP A 106 9.79 7.61 0.45
N LEU A 107 9.44 6.34 0.35
CA LEU A 107 8.04 5.90 0.43
C LEU A 107 7.52 5.92 1.86
N TRP A 108 8.37 5.56 2.85
CA TRP A 108 7.98 5.66 4.26
C TRP A 108 7.67 7.10 4.66
N GLU A 109 8.51 8.06 4.24
CA GLU A 109 8.27 9.47 4.53
C GLU A 109 6.99 9.97 3.85
N ARG A 110 6.77 9.58 2.59
CA ARG A 110 5.54 9.92 1.86
C ARG A 110 4.31 9.36 2.57
N LEU A 111 4.39 8.11 3.05
CA LEU A 111 3.28 7.46 3.75
C LEU A 111 2.95 8.17 5.06
N LEU A 112 3.97 8.51 5.85
CA LEU A 112 3.79 9.21 7.11
C LEU A 112 3.17 10.59 6.89
N GLN A 113 3.59 11.30 5.87
CA GLN A 113 3.04 12.60 5.53
C GLN A 113 1.56 12.47 5.13
N ALA A 114 1.24 11.50 4.29
CA ALA A 114 -0.15 11.27 3.87
C ALA A 114 -1.05 10.91 5.06
N ALA A 115 -0.54 10.11 5.99
CA ALA A 115 -1.30 9.69 7.16
C ALA A 115 -1.66 10.87 8.08
N GLN A 116 -0.83 11.89 8.15
CA GLN A 116 -1.07 13.06 9.02
C GLN A 116 -2.30 13.86 8.66
N TYR A 117 -2.75 13.79 7.42
CA TYR A 117 -3.91 14.56 6.96
C TYR A 117 -5.23 13.93 7.35
N HIS A 118 -5.21 12.73 7.91
CA HIS A 118 -6.43 12.03 8.31
C HIS A 118 -6.61 12.11 9.83
N GLN A 119 -7.86 12.02 10.25
CA GLN A 119 -8.20 12.03 11.68
C GLN A 119 -7.55 10.84 12.38
N GLU A 120 -7.64 9.66 11.77
CA GLU A 120 -7.05 8.44 12.28
C GLU A 120 -6.84 7.47 11.11
N VAL A 121 -5.73 6.75 11.11
CA VAL A 121 -5.48 5.67 10.16
C VAL A 121 -5.30 4.37 10.94
N GLN A 122 -6.15 3.39 10.65
CA GLN A 122 -6.06 2.06 11.23
C GLN A 122 -5.45 1.12 10.19
N TRP A 123 -4.60 0.22 10.65
CA TRP A 123 -3.88 -0.72 9.79
C TRP A 123 -4.32 -2.13 10.13
N ARG A 124 -4.82 -2.86 9.14
CA ARG A 124 -5.29 -4.23 9.34
C ARG A 124 -4.66 -5.15 8.33
N LYS A 125 -4.15 -6.27 8.83
CA LYS A 125 -3.61 -7.30 7.96
C LYS A 125 -4.76 -8.19 7.47
N VAL A 126 -4.77 -8.46 6.15
CA VAL A 126 -5.66 -9.43 5.53
C VAL A 126 -4.84 -10.58 4.99
N ARG A 127 -5.44 -11.77 4.87
CA ARG A 127 -4.78 -12.91 4.24
C ARG A 127 -4.92 -12.78 2.72
N GLY A 128 -3.78 -12.80 2.02
CA GLY A 128 -3.79 -12.88 0.58
C GLY A 128 -4.29 -14.24 0.14
N HIS A 129 -5.13 -14.28 -0.89
CA HIS A 129 -5.64 -15.52 -1.50
C HIS A 129 -6.33 -16.47 -0.52
N SER A 130 -7.05 -15.94 0.46
CA SER A 130 -7.78 -16.76 1.41
C SER A 130 -8.89 -17.56 0.72
N LYS A 131 -8.95 -18.85 0.99
CA LYS A 131 -10.02 -19.72 0.48
C LYS A 131 -11.32 -19.56 1.26
N THR A 132 -11.24 -19.02 2.47
CA THR A 132 -12.42 -18.76 3.28
C THR A 132 -12.92 -17.36 2.95
N GLY A 133 -14.19 -17.26 2.57
CA GLY A 133 -14.81 -15.97 2.32
C GLY A 133 -14.83 -15.13 3.60
N GLY A 134 -14.87 -13.82 3.44
CA GLY A 134 -14.98 -12.88 4.54
C GLY A 134 -15.36 -11.52 3.99
N PRO A 135 -15.74 -10.57 4.86
CA PRO A 135 -16.24 -9.27 4.39
C PRO A 135 -15.21 -8.45 3.58
N HIS A 136 -13.92 -8.78 3.74
CA HIS A 136 -12.85 -8.03 3.07
C HIS A 136 -12.24 -8.77 1.89
N LYS A 137 -12.72 -9.98 1.59
CA LYS A 137 -12.14 -10.82 0.55
C LYS A 137 -12.22 -10.19 -0.83
N SER A 138 -13.39 -9.66 -1.20
CA SER A 138 -13.59 -9.12 -2.55
C SER A 138 -12.74 -7.87 -2.80
N GLY A 139 -12.59 -7.00 -1.80
CA GLY A 139 -11.74 -5.81 -1.91
C GLY A 139 -10.27 -6.18 -2.07
N ASN A 140 -9.79 -7.10 -1.24
CA ASN A 140 -8.41 -7.56 -1.30
C ASN A 140 -8.11 -8.28 -2.62
N ASP A 141 -9.02 -9.16 -3.07
CA ASP A 141 -8.84 -9.87 -4.34
C ASP A 141 -8.81 -8.89 -5.52
N ARG A 142 -9.67 -7.86 -5.49
CA ARG A 142 -9.70 -6.87 -6.56
C ARG A 142 -8.42 -6.03 -6.57
N ALA A 143 -7.93 -5.63 -5.41
CA ALA A 143 -6.66 -4.90 -5.32
C ALA A 143 -5.49 -5.74 -5.87
N ASP A 144 -5.49 -7.05 -5.58
CA ASP A 144 -4.49 -7.98 -6.10
C ASP A 144 -4.57 -8.06 -7.64
N GLU A 145 -5.77 -8.21 -8.21
CA GLU A 145 -5.95 -8.23 -9.67
C GLU A 145 -5.42 -6.95 -10.31
N LEU A 146 -5.73 -5.81 -9.74
CA LEU A 146 -5.25 -4.51 -10.24
C LEU A 146 -3.73 -4.44 -10.22
N ALA A 147 -3.11 -4.91 -9.14
CA ALA A 147 -1.66 -4.92 -8.98
C ALA A 147 -1.00 -5.83 -10.03
N VAL A 148 -1.54 -7.02 -10.23
CA VAL A 148 -1.01 -7.99 -11.21
C VAL A 148 -1.16 -7.45 -12.63
N ASP A 149 -2.32 -6.89 -12.96
CA ASP A 149 -2.55 -6.31 -14.29
C ASP A 149 -1.60 -5.14 -14.56
N ALA A 150 -1.39 -4.27 -13.57
CA ALA A 150 -0.47 -3.15 -13.69
C ALA A 150 0.98 -3.62 -13.85
N LYS A 151 1.36 -4.67 -13.12
CA LYS A 151 2.69 -5.30 -13.27
C LYS A 151 2.90 -5.81 -14.69
N GLN A 152 1.91 -6.50 -15.24
CA GLN A 152 1.98 -7.02 -16.59
C GLN A 152 2.07 -5.88 -17.62
N GLY A 153 1.31 -4.81 -17.40
CA GLY A 153 1.38 -3.62 -18.24
C GLY A 153 2.77 -2.98 -18.24
N ALA A 154 3.39 -2.86 -17.06
CA ALA A 154 4.73 -2.32 -16.92
C ALA A 154 5.77 -3.20 -17.64
N ALA A 155 5.63 -4.52 -17.55
CA ALA A 155 6.52 -5.45 -18.22
C ALA A 155 6.45 -5.29 -19.74
N ARG A 156 5.24 -5.09 -20.28
CA ARG A 156 5.04 -4.92 -21.74
C ARG A 156 5.60 -3.58 -22.25
N GLN A 157 5.74 -2.59 -21.37
CA GLN A 157 6.23 -1.26 -21.72
C GLN A 157 7.76 -1.14 -21.64
N GLN A 158 8.45 -2.20 -21.23
CA GLN A 158 9.91 -2.17 -21.20
C GLN A 158 10.45 -1.98 -22.62
N PRO A 159 11.44 -1.07 -22.79
CA PRO A 159 12.04 -0.92 -24.12
C PRO A 159 12.75 -2.21 -24.50
N PRO A 160 12.81 -2.52 -25.82
CA PRO A 160 13.54 -3.70 -26.27
C PRO A 160 15.01 -3.57 -25.86
N PRO A 161 15.69 -4.70 -25.58
CA PRO A 161 17.11 -4.64 -25.25
C PRO A 161 17.88 -3.98 -26.40
N SER A 162 18.88 -3.16 -26.02
CA SER A 162 19.72 -2.49 -27.01
C SER A 162 20.40 -3.52 -27.91
N PRO A 163 20.48 -3.28 -29.23
CA PRO A 163 21.14 -4.21 -30.13
C PRO A 163 22.64 -4.34 -29.86
#